data_6048cc962a414acd937fe8af7748035c
#
_entry.id   6048cc962a414acd937fe8af7748035c
#
_cell.length_a   1.000
_cell.length_b   1.000
_cell.length_c   1.000
_cell.angle_alpha   90.00
_cell.angle_beta   90.00
_cell.angle_gamma   90.00
#
_symmetry.space_group_name_H-M   'P 1'
#
loop_
_entity.id
_entity.type
_entity.pdbx_description
1 polymer ?
#
loop_
_entity_poly.entity_id
_entity_poly.type
_entity_poly.pdbx_seq_one_letter_code
_entity_poly.pdbx_strand_id
1 'polypeptide(L)'
;MQRSQQTLRRLVRTARVPRAAITRSNSTRGFATANDKRYTPVNPVPENVLANVGSEEIFSPGFAVKADAKLQGKPAYLDFQATTPMDPRVLDAMMPHMTYAFGNPHSTTHEYGWDADKAVEKARAQVASLIGANEKEIIFTSGATESNNAIIKGIAHFLKAKKKHIITTQIEHKCVLDSCRVLEAEGFEVTYLPVQQNGLVNLDELKAAIRPDTALVSVIAVNNEIGVLQPLKEIGQICRENKVYFHTDAAQMLGKLPIDVNEMNIDVMSLSGHKVYGPKGVGAMYVRRRPRVRLEPIISGGGQERGLRSGTLAHPLCVGFGKACEIAQQEMENDTRWVSYLSQKLYKGITDKIEHVVLNGDLAQRYPGNINLSFAYVEGESLLMALKNIAVSSGSACTSASLEPSYVLRAIGVGEDLAHTSIRFGIGRFTTEDEVDFAVDMCVKHVNRLREMSPLWEMVQEGIDPNTIQWTQDASHHHH
;
A
#
# COMPACT_ATOMS: atom_id res chain seq x y z
N MET A 1 -21.88 -59.51 11.06
CA MET A 1 -21.80 -58.24 10.28
C MET A 1 -23.13 -57.51 10.12
N GLN A 2 -24.26 -57.97 10.63
CA GLN A 2 -25.57 -57.27 10.46
C GLN A 2 -26.05 -56.47 11.69
N ARG A 3 -25.31 -56.44 12.79
CA ARG A 3 -25.71 -55.68 14.01
C ARG A 3 -25.08 -54.28 14.12
N SER A 4 -24.06 -53.93 13.32
CA SER A 4 -23.40 -52.62 13.37
C SER A 4 -24.06 -51.54 12.48
N GLN A 5 -24.89 -51.92 11.52
CA GLN A 5 -25.57 -50.97 10.64
C GLN A 5 -26.89 -50.39 11.19
N GLN A 6 -27.48 -51.02 12.19
CA GLN A 6 -28.74 -50.51 12.81
C GLN A 6 -28.47 -49.44 13.86
N THR A 7 -27.30 -49.41 14.47
CA THR A 7 -26.98 -48.40 15.50
C THR A 7 -26.62 -47.04 14.89
N LEU A 8 -26.05 -47.04 13.71
CA LEU A 8 -25.75 -45.75 12.99
C LEU A 8 -27.01 -45.06 12.45
N ARG A 9 -28.07 -45.80 12.13
CA ARG A 9 -29.32 -45.20 11.60
C ARG A 9 -30.20 -44.57 12.68
N ARG A 10 -29.94 -44.83 13.97
CA ARG A 10 -30.73 -44.24 15.10
C ARG A 10 -30.13 -42.92 15.62
N LEU A 11 -28.85 -42.63 15.38
CA LEU A 11 -28.20 -41.42 15.83
C LEU A 11 -28.41 -40.20 14.90
N VAL A 12 -28.90 -40.44 13.68
CA VAL A 12 -29.14 -39.34 12.69
C VAL A 12 -30.56 -38.74 12.80
N ARG A 13 -31.42 -39.27 13.68
CA ARG A 13 -32.86 -38.88 13.75
C ARG A 13 -33.23 -37.90 14.86
N THR A 14 -32.31 -37.43 15.69
CA THR A 14 -32.66 -36.57 16.84
C THR A 14 -31.95 -35.23 16.94
N ALA A 15 -31.25 -34.76 15.90
CA ALA A 15 -30.79 -33.39 15.83
C ALA A 15 -31.69 -32.57 14.90
N ARG A 16 -32.91 -32.27 15.32
CA ARG A 16 -33.68 -31.15 14.78
C ARG A 16 -33.08 -29.87 15.37
N VAL A 17 -32.16 -29.27 14.63
CA VAL A 17 -31.80 -27.86 14.84
C VAL A 17 -33.06 -27.04 14.51
N PRO A 18 -33.52 -26.15 15.42
CA PRO A 18 -34.60 -25.23 15.09
C PRO A 18 -34.15 -24.38 13.90
N ARG A 19 -34.90 -24.42 12.82
CA ARG A 19 -34.80 -23.40 11.78
C ARG A 19 -35.20 -22.07 12.43
N ALA A 20 -34.21 -21.30 12.90
CA ALA A 20 -34.41 -19.90 13.11
C ALA A 20 -34.86 -19.34 11.74
N ALA A 21 -36.08 -18.81 11.71
CA ALA A 21 -36.56 -18.06 10.56
C ALA A 21 -35.60 -16.90 10.37
N ILE A 22 -34.71 -17.02 9.38
CA ILE A 22 -34.00 -15.87 8.83
C ILE A 22 -35.08 -15.06 8.14
N THR A 23 -35.69 -14.16 8.90
CA THR A 23 -36.39 -13.03 8.32
C THR A 23 -35.33 -12.31 7.49
N ARG A 24 -35.40 -12.51 6.18
CA ARG A 24 -34.74 -11.64 5.21
C ARG A 24 -35.33 -10.25 5.46
N SER A 25 -34.69 -9.45 6.30
CA SER A 25 -34.85 -8.03 6.18
C SER A 25 -34.24 -7.67 4.84
N ASN A 26 -35.10 -7.38 3.86
CA ASN A 26 -34.72 -6.66 2.66
C ASN A 26 -34.36 -5.23 3.07
N SER A 27 -33.26 -5.03 3.82
CA SER A 27 -32.55 -3.79 3.80
C SER A 27 -31.66 -3.82 2.55
N THR A 28 -32.21 -3.53 1.40
CA THR A 28 -31.48 -2.88 0.33
C THR A 28 -30.95 -1.59 0.94
N ARG A 29 -29.82 -1.67 1.63
CA ARG A 29 -28.99 -0.51 1.90
C ARG A 29 -28.38 -0.15 0.55
N GLY A 30 -29.13 0.66 -0.21
CA GLY A 30 -28.67 1.22 -1.46
C GLY A 30 -27.39 2.01 -1.20
N PHE A 31 -26.50 2.00 -2.15
CA PHE A 31 -25.40 2.94 -2.21
C PHE A 31 -25.96 4.35 -1.99
N ALA A 32 -25.24 5.21 -1.26
CA ALA A 32 -25.61 6.61 -1.19
C ALA A 32 -25.70 7.15 -2.62
N THR A 33 -26.86 7.65 -2.99
CA THR A 33 -27.08 8.29 -4.28
C THR A 33 -26.83 9.78 -4.11
N ALA A 34 -26.59 10.48 -5.20
CA ALA A 34 -26.40 11.95 -5.20
C ALA A 34 -27.50 12.73 -4.45
N ASN A 35 -28.63 12.09 -4.15
CA ASN A 35 -29.76 12.67 -3.40
C ASN A 35 -29.76 12.28 -1.90
N ASP A 36 -28.79 11.51 -1.40
CA ASP A 36 -28.72 11.18 0.03
C ASP A 36 -28.14 12.36 0.80
N LYS A 37 -29.00 13.15 1.41
CA LYS A 37 -28.65 14.36 2.17
C LYS A 37 -27.62 14.15 3.29
N ARG A 38 -27.36 12.89 3.69
CA ARG A 38 -26.37 12.55 4.72
C ARG A 38 -24.92 12.68 4.23
N TYR A 39 -24.71 12.75 2.92
CA TYR A 39 -23.39 12.70 2.28
C TYR A 39 -23.12 13.87 1.33
N THR A 40 -23.90 14.92 1.38
CA THR A 40 -23.64 16.11 0.57
C THR A 40 -22.38 16.80 1.09
N PRO A 41 -21.31 16.95 0.30
CA PRO A 41 -20.10 17.63 0.75
C PRO A 41 -20.42 19.11 1.03
N VAL A 42 -19.88 19.62 2.12
CA VAL A 42 -20.13 20.99 2.58
C VAL A 42 -19.42 22.01 1.67
N ASN A 43 -18.31 21.61 1.04
CA ASN A 43 -17.55 22.44 0.11
C ASN A 43 -17.07 21.64 -1.10
N PRO A 44 -17.09 22.21 -2.32
CA PRO A 44 -16.52 21.55 -3.49
C PRO A 44 -15.01 21.38 -3.32
N VAL A 45 -14.46 20.28 -3.84
CA VAL A 45 -13.02 20.07 -3.87
C VAL A 45 -12.39 21.13 -4.79
N PRO A 46 -11.33 21.81 -4.36
CA PRO A 46 -10.68 22.81 -5.18
C PRO A 46 -10.14 22.23 -6.48
N GLU A 47 -10.29 22.96 -7.58
CA GLU A 47 -9.90 22.53 -8.94
C GLU A 47 -8.43 22.11 -9.06
N ASN A 48 -7.53 22.73 -8.26
CA ASN A 48 -6.11 22.39 -8.25
C ASN A 48 -5.78 20.99 -7.70
N VAL A 49 -6.69 20.38 -6.93
CA VAL A 49 -6.55 19.00 -6.42
C VAL A 49 -7.20 18.01 -7.38
N LEU A 50 -8.10 18.49 -8.24
CA LEU A 50 -8.90 17.70 -9.16
C LEU A 50 -8.68 18.11 -10.62
N ALA A 51 -7.49 18.54 -11.00
CA ALA A 51 -7.18 19.15 -12.30
C ALA A 51 -7.68 18.36 -13.53
N ASN A 52 -8.13 17.13 -13.37
CA ASN A 52 -8.68 16.29 -14.44
C ASN A 52 -10.04 15.66 -14.11
N VAL A 53 -10.71 16.14 -13.08
CA VAL A 53 -11.98 15.54 -12.64
C VAL A 53 -13.09 16.57 -12.81
N GLY A 54 -14.13 16.25 -13.59
CA GLY A 54 -15.26 17.13 -13.87
C GLY A 54 -15.97 17.63 -12.61
N SER A 55 -16.83 18.62 -12.76
CA SER A 55 -17.60 19.31 -11.71
C SER A 55 -18.72 18.42 -11.08
N GLU A 56 -18.52 17.11 -11.00
CA GLU A 56 -19.47 16.20 -10.35
C GLU A 56 -19.38 16.29 -8.83
N GLU A 57 -20.51 16.16 -8.14
CA GLU A 57 -20.57 16.16 -6.69
C GLU A 57 -19.76 14.98 -6.12
N ILE A 58 -18.94 15.27 -5.09
CA ILE A 58 -18.18 14.26 -4.36
C ILE A 58 -19.03 13.75 -3.20
N PHE A 59 -19.17 12.46 -3.07
CA PHE A 59 -19.90 11.86 -1.96
C PHE A 59 -19.15 10.66 -1.37
N SER A 60 -19.35 10.45 -0.09
CA SER A 60 -18.82 9.29 0.62
C SER A 60 -19.45 8.00 0.08
N PRO A 61 -18.68 6.95 -0.18
CA PRO A 61 -19.26 5.65 -0.41
C PRO A 61 -20.06 5.23 0.82
N GLY A 62 -21.34 4.93 0.66
CA GLY A 62 -22.30 4.71 1.74
C GLY A 62 -22.09 3.44 2.58
N PHE A 63 -20.83 3.06 2.87
CA PHE A 63 -20.49 1.88 3.63
C PHE A 63 -20.41 2.10 5.13
N ALA A 64 -21.15 1.32 5.89
CA ALA A 64 -21.13 1.31 7.33
C ALA A 64 -20.01 0.44 7.96
N VAL A 65 -19.02 -0.04 7.20
CA VAL A 65 -17.97 -0.93 7.72
C VAL A 65 -17.25 -0.33 8.93
N LYS A 66 -17.08 0.99 8.96
CA LYS A 66 -16.42 1.68 10.07
C LYS A 66 -17.34 2.22 11.15
N ALA A 67 -18.62 2.36 10.88
CA ALA A 67 -19.57 2.74 11.92
C ALA A 67 -19.53 1.76 13.10
N ASP A 68 -19.46 0.47 12.80
CA ASP A 68 -19.34 -0.57 13.82
C ASP A 68 -18.00 -0.52 14.56
N ALA A 69 -16.91 -0.12 13.89
CA ALA A 69 -15.61 0.03 14.54
C ALA A 69 -15.58 1.21 15.53
N LYS A 70 -16.20 2.33 15.21
CA LYS A 70 -16.39 3.46 16.15
C LYS A 70 -17.25 3.05 17.36
N LEU A 71 -18.35 2.34 17.12
CA LEU A 71 -19.25 1.83 18.18
C LEU A 71 -18.54 0.85 19.13
N GLN A 72 -17.42 0.22 18.72
CA GLN A 72 -16.60 -0.66 19.54
C GLN A 72 -15.51 0.07 20.32
N GLY A 73 -15.46 1.40 20.31
CA GLY A 73 -14.47 2.19 21.02
C GLY A 73 -13.05 2.11 20.45
N LYS A 74 -12.88 1.65 19.21
CA LYS A 74 -11.58 1.62 18.51
C LYS A 74 -11.19 3.03 18.03
N PRO A 75 -9.86 3.30 17.91
CA PRO A 75 -9.37 4.55 17.33
C PRO A 75 -9.89 4.80 15.91
N ALA A 76 -10.00 6.07 15.51
CA ALA A 76 -10.21 6.42 14.11
C ALA A 76 -9.05 5.88 13.25
N TYR A 77 -9.38 5.17 12.15
CA TYR A 77 -8.36 4.49 11.37
C TYR A 77 -7.84 5.34 10.22
N LEU A 78 -6.63 5.85 10.37
CA LEU A 78 -5.92 6.68 9.39
C LEU A 78 -4.55 6.05 9.04
N ASP A 79 -4.52 4.74 8.79
CA ASP A 79 -3.30 3.99 8.43
C ASP A 79 -3.52 3.07 7.22
N PHE A 80 -4.21 3.57 6.18
CA PHE A 80 -4.56 2.79 4.98
C PHE A 80 -3.37 2.35 4.14
N GLN A 81 -2.18 2.91 4.33
CA GLN A 81 -0.94 2.45 3.71
C GLN A 81 -0.39 1.19 4.39
N ALA A 82 -0.68 0.95 5.65
CA ALA A 82 -0.28 -0.28 6.33
C ALA A 82 -1.12 -1.46 5.89
N THR A 83 -2.44 -1.32 5.89
CA THR A 83 -3.41 -2.30 5.38
C THR A 83 -4.79 -1.65 5.24
N THR A 84 -5.68 -2.28 4.49
CA THR A 84 -7.07 -1.85 4.36
C THR A 84 -8.02 -2.88 5.00
N PRO A 85 -9.22 -2.48 5.44
CA PRO A 85 -10.28 -3.44 5.69
C PRO A 85 -10.64 -4.14 4.38
N MET A 86 -11.14 -5.37 4.46
CA MET A 86 -11.68 -6.07 3.28
C MET A 86 -13.03 -5.45 2.91
N ASP A 87 -13.23 -5.17 1.61
CA ASP A 87 -14.53 -4.73 1.12
C ASP A 87 -15.56 -5.87 1.31
N PRO A 88 -16.76 -5.60 1.85
CA PRO A 88 -17.78 -6.63 2.05
C PRO A 88 -18.13 -7.40 0.78
N ARG A 89 -18.14 -6.75 -0.38
CA ARG A 89 -18.38 -7.37 -1.69
C ARG A 89 -17.28 -8.35 -2.08
N VAL A 90 -16.06 -8.12 -1.61
CA VAL A 90 -14.93 -9.04 -1.78
C VAL A 90 -15.13 -10.27 -0.91
N LEU A 91 -15.53 -10.08 0.35
CA LEU A 91 -15.83 -11.20 1.25
C LEU A 91 -16.95 -12.07 0.69
N ASP A 92 -18.05 -11.47 0.20
CA ASP A 92 -19.17 -12.18 -0.41
C ASP A 92 -18.72 -13.02 -1.61
N ALA A 93 -17.81 -12.49 -2.44
CA ALA A 93 -17.25 -13.22 -3.58
C ALA A 93 -16.36 -14.41 -3.15
N MET A 94 -15.69 -14.31 -2.02
CA MET A 94 -14.82 -15.37 -1.48
C MET A 94 -15.59 -16.50 -0.81
N MET A 95 -16.70 -16.20 -0.13
CA MET A 95 -17.44 -17.15 0.73
C MET A 95 -17.81 -18.47 0.04
N PRO A 96 -18.31 -18.50 -1.20
CA PRO A 96 -18.59 -19.76 -1.91
C PRO A 96 -17.36 -20.66 -2.04
N HIS A 97 -16.20 -20.07 -2.30
CA HIS A 97 -14.93 -20.78 -2.52
C HIS A 97 -14.27 -21.25 -1.21
N MET A 98 -14.68 -20.70 -0.08
CA MET A 98 -14.26 -21.14 1.26
C MET A 98 -15.14 -22.25 1.81
N THR A 99 -16.32 -22.51 1.22
CA THR A 99 -17.34 -23.41 1.75
C THR A 99 -17.65 -24.56 0.80
N TYR A 100 -18.47 -24.37 -0.23
CA TYR A 100 -18.94 -25.45 -1.10
C TYR A 100 -18.20 -25.55 -2.45
N ALA A 101 -17.61 -24.47 -2.96
CA ALA A 101 -16.82 -24.45 -4.18
C ALA A 101 -15.30 -24.57 -3.90
N PHE A 102 -14.92 -25.46 -3.00
CA PHE A 102 -13.58 -25.56 -2.39
C PHE A 102 -12.55 -26.34 -3.24
N GLY A 103 -12.85 -26.64 -4.50
CA GLY A 103 -12.01 -27.49 -5.35
C GLY A 103 -10.56 -26.98 -5.50
N ASN A 104 -9.64 -27.91 -5.77
CA ASN A 104 -8.27 -27.55 -6.13
C ASN A 104 -8.23 -27.19 -7.62
N PRO A 105 -7.82 -25.95 -8.01
CA PRO A 105 -7.79 -25.52 -9.41
C PRO A 105 -6.87 -26.36 -10.33
N HIS A 106 -5.99 -27.18 -9.73
CA HIS A 106 -5.12 -28.07 -10.50
C HIS A 106 -5.68 -29.50 -10.68
N SER A 107 -6.87 -29.79 -10.16
CA SER A 107 -7.56 -31.06 -10.37
C SER A 107 -8.31 -31.05 -11.70
N THR A 108 -7.78 -31.75 -12.69
CA THR A 108 -8.32 -31.72 -14.07
C THR A 108 -9.35 -32.77 -14.37
N THR A 109 -9.67 -33.67 -13.41
CA THR A 109 -10.49 -34.87 -13.66
C THR A 109 -11.93 -34.77 -13.16
N HIS A 110 -12.33 -33.69 -12.50
CA HIS A 110 -13.66 -33.51 -11.94
C HIS A 110 -14.09 -32.04 -11.83
N GLU A 111 -15.38 -31.84 -11.70
CA GLU A 111 -16.05 -30.53 -11.73
C GLU A 111 -15.57 -29.56 -10.64
N TYR A 112 -15.30 -30.04 -9.43
CA TYR A 112 -14.75 -29.17 -8.34
C TYR A 112 -13.46 -28.47 -8.76
N GLY A 113 -12.56 -29.18 -9.45
CA GLY A 113 -11.30 -28.62 -9.94
C GLY A 113 -11.55 -27.63 -11.08
N TRP A 114 -12.42 -27.97 -12.04
CA TRP A 114 -12.73 -27.11 -13.18
C TRP A 114 -13.37 -25.79 -12.75
N ASP A 115 -14.27 -25.82 -11.77
CA ASP A 115 -14.90 -24.60 -11.25
C ASP A 115 -13.93 -23.72 -10.50
N ALA A 116 -13.03 -24.31 -9.71
CA ALA A 116 -11.97 -23.58 -9.04
C ALA A 116 -10.98 -22.96 -10.04
N ASP A 117 -10.60 -23.69 -11.11
CA ASP A 117 -9.75 -23.18 -12.18
C ASP A 117 -10.39 -22.00 -12.92
N LYS A 118 -11.66 -22.12 -13.31
CA LYS A 118 -12.42 -21.01 -13.94
C LYS A 118 -12.46 -19.78 -13.04
N ALA A 119 -12.64 -19.96 -11.73
CA ALA A 119 -12.69 -18.86 -10.78
C ALA A 119 -11.34 -18.16 -10.67
N VAL A 120 -10.21 -18.91 -10.63
CA VAL A 120 -8.86 -18.38 -10.65
C VAL A 120 -8.57 -17.61 -11.93
N GLU A 121 -8.91 -18.19 -13.11
CA GLU A 121 -8.65 -17.52 -14.39
C GLU A 121 -9.51 -16.25 -14.55
N LYS A 122 -10.75 -16.23 -14.04
CA LYS A 122 -11.56 -15.00 -13.96
C LYS A 122 -10.88 -13.95 -13.08
N ALA A 123 -10.40 -14.32 -11.90
CA ALA A 123 -9.69 -13.42 -11.00
C ALA A 123 -8.41 -12.86 -11.65
N ARG A 124 -7.68 -13.71 -12.38
CA ARG A 124 -6.48 -13.33 -13.14
C ARG A 124 -6.79 -12.28 -14.21
N ALA A 125 -7.88 -12.46 -14.95
CA ALA A 125 -8.35 -11.51 -15.95
C ALA A 125 -8.74 -10.16 -15.31
N GLN A 126 -9.37 -10.17 -14.14
CA GLN A 126 -9.75 -8.95 -13.39
C GLN A 126 -8.50 -8.16 -12.93
N VAL A 127 -7.48 -8.84 -12.40
CA VAL A 127 -6.20 -8.20 -12.05
C VAL A 127 -5.53 -7.63 -13.29
N ALA A 128 -5.46 -8.39 -14.38
CA ALA A 128 -4.86 -7.96 -15.63
C ALA A 128 -5.55 -6.72 -16.23
N SER A 129 -6.88 -6.72 -16.22
CA SER A 129 -7.69 -5.60 -16.74
C SER A 129 -7.39 -4.27 -16.05
N LEU A 130 -7.20 -4.30 -14.72
CA LEU A 130 -6.93 -3.09 -13.93
C LEU A 130 -5.61 -2.40 -14.29
N ILE A 131 -4.63 -3.15 -14.84
CA ILE A 131 -3.29 -2.63 -15.17
C ILE A 131 -2.99 -2.61 -16.67
N GLY A 132 -3.99 -2.86 -17.53
CA GLY A 132 -3.80 -2.90 -18.99
C GLY A 132 -2.96 -4.08 -19.50
N ALA A 133 -2.90 -5.21 -18.76
CA ALA A 133 -2.13 -6.39 -19.07
C ALA A 133 -2.99 -7.51 -19.70
N ASN A 134 -2.32 -8.54 -20.23
CA ASN A 134 -2.97 -9.80 -20.57
C ASN A 134 -3.01 -10.73 -19.36
N GLU A 135 -4.08 -11.52 -19.19
CA GLU A 135 -4.22 -12.47 -18.08
C GLU A 135 -3.06 -13.47 -17.99
N LYS A 136 -2.46 -13.82 -19.13
CA LYS A 136 -1.28 -14.71 -19.16
C LYS A 136 0.02 -14.07 -18.63
N GLU A 137 0.01 -12.79 -18.29
CA GLU A 137 1.14 -12.06 -17.73
C GLU A 137 1.02 -11.90 -16.20
N ILE A 138 -0.09 -12.36 -15.62
CA ILE A 138 -0.31 -12.32 -14.17
C ILE A 138 0.06 -13.66 -13.55
N ILE A 139 0.81 -13.62 -12.45
CA ILE A 139 1.24 -14.76 -11.63
C ILE A 139 0.82 -14.47 -10.19
N PHE A 140 -0.02 -15.30 -9.59
CA PHE A 140 -0.42 -15.12 -8.21
C PHE A 140 0.71 -15.47 -7.24
N THR A 141 0.83 -14.69 -6.18
CA THR A 141 1.82 -14.82 -5.10
C THR A 141 1.13 -14.64 -3.74
N SER A 142 1.87 -14.73 -2.64
CA SER A 142 1.35 -14.45 -1.30
C SER A 142 1.28 -12.96 -0.95
N GLY A 143 1.83 -12.09 -1.79
CA GLY A 143 1.87 -10.63 -1.58
C GLY A 143 3.03 -9.97 -2.29
N ALA A 144 3.12 -8.64 -2.17
CA ALA A 144 4.16 -7.85 -2.84
C ALA A 144 5.58 -8.23 -2.40
N THR A 145 5.80 -8.63 -1.15
CA THR A 145 7.13 -9.07 -0.67
C THR A 145 7.61 -10.30 -1.43
N GLU A 146 6.76 -11.32 -1.63
CA GLU A 146 7.10 -12.48 -2.46
C GLU A 146 7.34 -12.05 -3.90
N SER A 147 6.47 -11.21 -4.47
CA SER A 147 6.59 -10.72 -5.85
C SER A 147 7.90 -9.97 -6.07
N ASN A 148 8.27 -9.04 -5.18
CA ASN A 148 9.53 -8.29 -5.25
C ASN A 148 10.74 -9.23 -5.20
N ASN A 149 10.76 -10.19 -4.27
CA ASN A 149 11.84 -11.18 -4.20
C ASN A 149 11.93 -12.03 -5.47
N ALA A 150 10.78 -12.53 -5.97
CA ALA A 150 10.73 -13.38 -7.15
C ALA A 150 11.21 -12.64 -8.40
N ILE A 151 10.81 -11.39 -8.57
CA ILE A 151 11.20 -10.57 -9.72
C ILE A 151 12.69 -10.21 -9.65
N ILE A 152 13.14 -9.61 -8.55
CA ILE A 152 14.48 -9.04 -8.44
C ILE A 152 15.51 -10.18 -8.48
N LYS A 153 15.35 -11.19 -7.62
CA LYS A 153 16.27 -12.34 -7.59
C LYS A 153 16.15 -13.20 -8.84
N GLY A 154 14.93 -13.45 -9.31
CA GLY A 154 14.70 -14.31 -10.48
C GLY A 154 15.29 -13.72 -11.77
N ILE A 155 15.20 -12.41 -11.99
CA ILE A 155 15.83 -11.75 -13.15
C ILE A 155 17.35 -11.72 -13.01
N ALA A 156 17.85 -11.37 -11.82
CA ALA A 156 19.29 -11.35 -11.54
C ALA A 156 19.92 -12.73 -11.81
N HIS A 157 19.37 -13.79 -11.25
CA HIS A 157 19.87 -15.16 -11.44
C HIS A 157 19.79 -15.61 -12.89
N PHE A 158 18.67 -15.32 -13.59
CA PHE A 158 18.53 -15.67 -15.01
C PHE A 158 19.59 -14.99 -15.89
N LEU A 159 19.94 -13.73 -15.58
CA LEU A 159 20.88 -12.94 -16.38
C LEU A 159 22.33 -12.99 -15.89
N LYS A 160 22.64 -13.65 -14.77
CA LYS A 160 23.94 -13.64 -14.07
C LYS A 160 25.17 -13.91 -14.94
N ALA A 161 25.01 -14.67 -16.03
CA ALA A 161 26.12 -14.96 -16.95
C ALA A 161 26.52 -13.75 -17.83
N LYS A 162 25.62 -12.75 -17.99
CA LYS A 162 25.80 -11.62 -18.91
C LYS A 162 25.66 -10.26 -18.24
N LYS A 163 24.85 -10.14 -17.20
CA LYS A 163 24.50 -8.90 -16.55
C LYS A 163 24.49 -9.11 -15.04
N LYS A 164 25.23 -8.28 -14.32
CA LYS A 164 25.40 -8.38 -12.87
C LYS A 164 25.15 -7.06 -12.12
N HIS A 165 24.58 -6.07 -12.79
CA HIS A 165 24.30 -4.77 -12.20
C HIS A 165 22.79 -4.54 -12.08
N ILE A 166 22.36 -4.01 -10.94
CA ILE A 166 20.97 -3.63 -10.62
C ILE A 166 20.96 -2.18 -10.17
N ILE A 167 19.96 -1.43 -10.60
CA ILE A 167 19.72 -0.06 -10.14
C ILE A 167 18.41 -0.05 -9.35
N THR A 168 18.43 0.55 -8.17
CA THR A 168 17.24 0.79 -7.35
C THR A 168 17.37 2.14 -6.65
N THR A 169 16.36 2.56 -5.86
CA THR A 169 16.41 3.84 -5.14
C THR A 169 16.67 3.63 -3.66
N GLN A 170 17.12 4.69 -2.96
CA GLN A 170 17.34 4.67 -1.52
C GLN A 170 16.03 4.61 -0.71
N ILE A 171 14.88 4.92 -1.33
CA ILE A 171 13.57 5.02 -0.67
C ILE A 171 12.63 3.85 -0.96
N GLU A 172 13.13 2.75 -1.51
CA GLU A 172 12.35 1.54 -1.77
C GLU A 172 11.78 0.92 -0.50
N HIS A 173 10.72 0.13 -0.66
CA HIS A 173 10.27 -0.73 0.44
C HIS A 173 11.40 -1.67 0.87
N LYS A 174 11.50 -1.95 2.17
CA LYS A 174 12.59 -2.74 2.76
C LYS A 174 12.80 -4.10 2.06
N CYS A 175 11.73 -4.77 1.60
CA CYS A 175 11.87 -6.05 0.89
C CYS A 175 12.60 -5.94 -0.45
N VAL A 176 12.59 -4.78 -1.12
CA VAL A 176 13.38 -4.50 -2.32
C VAL A 176 14.85 -4.30 -1.94
N LEU A 177 15.11 -3.42 -0.97
CA LEU A 177 16.48 -3.15 -0.48
C LEU A 177 17.15 -4.42 0.03
N ASP A 178 16.45 -5.23 0.83
CA ASP A 178 17.01 -6.46 1.39
C ASP A 178 17.21 -7.54 0.29
N SER A 179 16.34 -7.59 -0.74
CA SER A 179 16.57 -8.46 -1.90
C SER A 179 17.83 -8.06 -2.67
N CYS A 180 18.08 -6.76 -2.83
CA CYS A 180 19.29 -6.24 -3.45
C CYS A 180 20.53 -6.58 -2.59
N ARG A 181 20.49 -6.41 -1.27
CA ARG A 181 21.60 -6.77 -0.36
C ARG A 181 21.96 -8.25 -0.42
N VAL A 182 20.95 -9.13 -0.54
CA VAL A 182 21.22 -10.56 -0.74
C VAL A 182 21.98 -10.80 -2.04
N LEU A 183 21.61 -10.12 -3.12
CA LEU A 183 22.29 -10.22 -4.40
C LEU A 183 23.70 -9.64 -4.37
N GLU A 184 23.96 -8.58 -3.61
CA GLU A 184 25.33 -8.07 -3.37
C GLU A 184 26.21 -9.14 -2.72
N ALA A 185 25.68 -9.87 -1.72
CA ALA A 185 26.40 -10.99 -1.10
C ALA A 185 26.66 -12.16 -2.09
N GLU A 186 25.86 -12.27 -3.16
CA GLU A 186 26.05 -13.24 -4.25
C GLU A 186 26.97 -12.72 -5.37
N GLY A 187 27.53 -11.51 -5.25
CA GLY A 187 28.48 -10.92 -6.18
C GLY A 187 27.83 -10.11 -7.33
N PHE A 188 26.62 -9.63 -7.14
CA PHE A 188 26.03 -8.58 -7.98
C PHE A 188 26.44 -7.21 -7.50
N GLU A 189 26.45 -6.24 -8.40
CA GLU A 189 26.62 -4.83 -8.06
C GLU A 189 25.27 -4.13 -8.01
N VAL A 190 25.03 -3.29 -7.00
CA VAL A 190 23.79 -2.53 -6.84
C VAL A 190 24.09 -1.04 -6.75
N THR A 191 23.45 -0.26 -7.59
CA THR A 191 23.43 1.20 -7.47
C THR A 191 22.14 1.63 -6.78
N TYR A 192 22.27 2.23 -5.58
CA TYR A 192 21.17 2.84 -4.84
C TYR A 192 21.11 4.34 -5.20
N LEU A 193 20.27 4.70 -6.16
CA LEU A 193 20.11 6.08 -6.58
C LEU A 193 19.60 6.94 -5.44
N PRO A 194 20.22 8.11 -5.20
CA PRO A 194 19.65 9.10 -4.32
C PRO A 194 18.34 9.65 -4.92
N VAL A 195 17.53 10.25 -4.08
CA VAL A 195 16.35 10.99 -4.51
C VAL A 195 16.50 12.47 -4.16
N GLN A 196 15.77 13.31 -4.85
CA GLN A 196 15.70 14.74 -4.58
C GLN A 196 14.98 15.00 -3.23
N GLN A 197 15.06 16.20 -2.68
CA GLN A 197 14.38 16.57 -1.43
C GLN A 197 12.86 16.35 -1.49
N ASN A 198 12.25 16.47 -2.66
CA ASN A 198 10.84 16.16 -2.87
C ASN A 198 10.55 14.65 -3.00
N GLY A 199 11.57 13.80 -2.94
CA GLY A 199 11.44 12.34 -3.03
C GLY A 199 11.40 11.77 -4.44
N LEU A 200 11.54 12.59 -5.50
CA LEU A 200 11.58 12.14 -6.89
C LEU A 200 12.97 11.67 -7.29
N VAL A 201 13.02 10.65 -8.13
CA VAL A 201 14.24 10.20 -8.79
C VAL A 201 14.70 11.25 -9.83
N ASN A 202 15.99 11.55 -9.86
CA ASN A 202 16.57 12.33 -10.94
C ASN A 202 16.79 11.45 -12.18
N LEU A 203 16.09 11.78 -13.27
CA LEU A 203 16.12 10.98 -14.49
C LEU A 203 17.48 11.03 -15.22
N ASP A 204 18.24 12.11 -15.09
CA ASP A 204 19.57 12.20 -15.68
C ASP A 204 20.58 11.34 -14.91
N GLU A 205 20.48 11.30 -13.57
CA GLU A 205 21.27 10.37 -12.74
C GLU A 205 20.93 8.90 -13.04
N LEU A 206 19.64 8.60 -13.24
CA LEU A 206 19.23 7.26 -13.66
C LEU A 206 19.86 6.88 -14.99
N LYS A 207 19.81 7.77 -16.00
CA LYS A 207 20.45 7.52 -17.32
C LYS A 207 21.95 7.29 -17.18
N ALA A 208 22.62 8.11 -16.38
CA ALA A 208 24.07 8.00 -16.17
C ALA A 208 24.48 6.71 -15.43
N ALA A 209 23.61 6.18 -14.56
CA ALA A 209 23.85 4.96 -13.83
C ALA A 209 23.69 3.67 -14.67
N ILE A 210 22.99 3.74 -15.81
CA ILE A 210 22.78 2.57 -16.67
C ILE A 210 24.09 2.18 -17.37
N ARG A 211 24.47 0.92 -17.20
CA ARG A 211 25.68 0.30 -17.79
C ARG A 211 25.29 -0.83 -18.75
N PRO A 212 26.21 -1.28 -19.62
CA PRO A 212 25.96 -2.41 -20.53
C PRO A 212 25.56 -3.71 -19.79
N ASP A 213 26.05 -3.91 -18.57
CA ASP A 213 25.75 -5.06 -17.71
C ASP A 213 24.59 -4.81 -16.72
N THR A 214 23.85 -3.71 -16.86
CA THR A 214 22.64 -3.47 -16.06
C THR A 214 21.53 -4.43 -16.48
N ALA A 215 21.06 -5.26 -15.54
CA ALA A 215 20.00 -6.23 -15.72
C ALA A 215 18.62 -5.65 -15.49
N LEU A 216 18.47 -4.85 -14.45
CA LEU A 216 17.20 -4.39 -13.91
C LEU A 216 17.32 -2.98 -13.33
N VAL A 217 16.31 -2.16 -13.59
CA VAL A 217 15.99 -0.94 -12.84
C VAL A 217 14.74 -1.22 -12.03
N SER A 218 14.78 -1.01 -10.72
CA SER A 218 13.66 -1.25 -9.79
C SER A 218 13.36 0.04 -9.04
N VAL A 219 12.17 0.63 -9.28
CA VAL A 219 11.73 1.89 -8.67
C VAL A 219 10.30 1.74 -8.17
N ILE A 220 10.08 2.07 -6.90
CA ILE A 220 8.74 2.06 -6.27
C ILE A 220 7.81 3.04 -6.99
N ALA A 221 6.58 2.62 -7.27
CA ALA A 221 5.62 3.48 -7.97
C ALA A 221 5.14 4.65 -7.10
N VAL A 222 4.66 4.33 -5.90
CA VAL A 222 4.24 5.28 -4.88
C VAL A 222 4.93 4.90 -3.57
N ASN A 223 5.71 5.81 -3.02
CA ASN A 223 6.39 5.55 -1.76
C ASN A 223 5.38 5.37 -0.61
N ASN A 224 5.54 4.31 0.16
CA ASN A 224 4.61 3.90 1.22
C ASN A 224 4.65 4.81 2.46
N GLU A 225 5.68 5.63 2.61
CA GLU A 225 5.87 6.52 3.76
C GLU A 225 5.52 7.97 3.43
N ILE A 226 6.10 8.54 2.38
CA ILE A 226 5.92 9.95 2.00
C ILE A 226 4.89 10.15 0.88
N GLY A 227 4.36 9.08 0.29
CA GLY A 227 3.30 9.14 -0.71
C GLY A 227 3.71 9.60 -2.10
N VAL A 228 4.98 9.92 -2.34
CA VAL A 228 5.48 10.47 -3.63
C VAL A 228 5.30 9.45 -4.75
N LEU A 229 4.74 9.91 -5.87
CA LEU A 229 4.53 9.18 -7.12
C LEU A 229 5.72 9.41 -8.05
N GLN A 230 6.42 8.34 -8.42
CA GLN A 230 7.56 8.41 -9.33
C GLN A 230 7.13 8.57 -10.79
N PRO A 231 7.96 9.19 -11.65
CA PRO A 231 7.69 9.40 -13.07
C PRO A 231 7.88 8.09 -13.87
N LEU A 232 6.96 7.11 -13.67
CA LEU A 232 7.11 5.75 -14.19
C LEU A 232 7.20 5.67 -15.71
N LYS A 233 6.49 6.55 -16.43
CA LYS A 233 6.48 6.57 -17.90
C LYS A 233 7.85 6.95 -18.46
N GLU A 234 8.46 7.98 -17.89
CA GLU A 234 9.78 8.46 -18.26
C GLU A 234 10.87 7.45 -17.90
N ILE A 235 10.77 6.85 -16.70
CA ILE A 235 11.68 5.77 -16.26
C ILE A 235 11.57 4.57 -17.21
N GLY A 236 10.35 4.15 -17.53
CA GLY A 236 10.11 3.02 -18.44
C GLY A 236 10.62 3.30 -19.86
N GLN A 237 10.50 4.54 -20.34
CA GLN A 237 11.08 4.95 -21.63
C GLN A 237 12.61 4.84 -21.62
N ILE A 238 13.26 5.38 -20.58
CA ILE A 238 14.72 5.30 -20.41
C ILE A 238 15.18 3.84 -20.41
N CYS A 239 14.51 2.99 -19.64
CA CYS A 239 14.83 1.56 -19.56
C CYS A 239 14.66 0.86 -20.91
N ARG A 240 13.59 1.18 -21.65
CA ARG A 240 13.30 0.61 -22.97
C ARG A 240 14.35 0.98 -24.00
N GLU A 241 14.76 2.25 -24.05
CA GLU A 241 15.82 2.76 -24.95
C GLU A 241 17.17 2.07 -24.68
N ASN A 242 17.47 1.77 -23.41
CA ASN A 242 18.71 1.15 -22.99
C ASN A 242 18.65 -0.39 -22.93
N LYS A 243 17.51 -1.02 -23.27
CA LYS A 243 17.30 -2.48 -23.26
C LYS A 243 17.57 -3.11 -21.86
N VAL A 244 17.15 -2.42 -20.83
CA VAL A 244 17.18 -2.85 -19.43
C VAL A 244 15.74 -3.13 -18.98
N TYR A 245 15.54 -4.19 -18.19
CA TYR A 245 14.21 -4.46 -17.65
C TYR A 245 13.81 -3.42 -16.60
N PHE A 246 12.54 -2.99 -16.66
CA PHE A 246 11.96 -2.08 -15.69
C PHE A 246 10.98 -2.81 -14.76
N HIS A 247 11.30 -2.78 -13.46
CA HIS A 247 10.45 -3.24 -12.37
C HIS A 247 9.91 -2.06 -11.57
N THR A 248 8.65 -2.17 -11.16
CA THR A 248 8.06 -1.26 -10.17
C THR A 248 7.30 -2.03 -9.09
N ASP A 249 7.54 -1.67 -7.82
CA ASP A 249 6.66 -2.05 -6.72
C ASP A 249 5.44 -1.12 -6.73
N ALA A 250 4.30 -1.65 -7.20
CA ALA A 250 3.05 -0.91 -7.30
C ALA A 250 2.05 -1.25 -6.17
N ALA A 251 2.53 -1.80 -5.03
CA ALA A 251 1.67 -2.16 -3.91
C ALA A 251 0.84 -0.97 -3.38
N GLN A 252 1.37 0.24 -3.41
CA GLN A 252 0.66 1.44 -2.97
C GLN A 252 -0.12 2.14 -4.10
N MET A 253 0.12 1.78 -5.37
CA MET A 253 -0.51 2.41 -6.53
C MET A 253 -1.74 1.65 -7.03
N LEU A 254 -1.72 0.30 -6.98
CA LEU A 254 -2.77 -0.57 -7.50
C LEU A 254 -4.15 -0.18 -6.97
N GLY A 255 -5.08 0.06 -7.89
CA GLY A 255 -6.47 0.39 -7.56
C GLY A 255 -6.70 1.75 -6.89
N LYS A 256 -5.65 2.59 -6.82
CA LYS A 256 -5.70 3.94 -6.26
C LYS A 256 -5.37 5.02 -7.29
N LEU A 257 -4.50 4.69 -8.23
CA LEU A 257 -4.10 5.54 -9.35
C LEU A 257 -4.08 4.70 -10.64
N PRO A 258 -4.32 5.31 -11.81
CA PRO A 258 -4.30 4.60 -13.08
C PRO A 258 -2.94 3.96 -13.38
N ILE A 259 -2.95 2.73 -13.86
CA ILE A 259 -1.77 1.99 -14.33
C ILE A 259 -2.07 1.44 -15.71
N ASP A 260 -1.19 1.69 -16.68
CA ASP A 260 -1.11 0.96 -17.94
C ASP A 260 0.32 0.51 -18.16
N VAL A 261 0.55 -0.80 -18.06
CA VAL A 261 1.89 -1.39 -18.16
C VAL A 261 2.51 -1.18 -19.55
N ASN A 262 1.69 -0.94 -20.59
CA ASN A 262 2.18 -0.74 -21.94
C ASN A 262 2.60 0.73 -22.17
N GLU A 263 1.77 1.68 -21.75
CA GLU A 263 2.11 3.10 -21.82
C GLU A 263 3.32 3.46 -20.95
N MET A 264 3.40 2.86 -19.77
CA MET A 264 4.50 3.07 -18.82
C MET A 264 5.74 2.21 -19.12
N ASN A 265 5.72 1.38 -20.17
CA ASN A 265 6.82 0.47 -20.55
C ASN A 265 7.32 -0.42 -19.38
N ILE A 266 6.44 -0.82 -18.49
CA ILE A 266 6.79 -1.67 -17.34
C ILE A 266 6.96 -3.11 -17.83
N ASP A 267 8.08 -3.75 -17.49
CA ASP A 267 8.38 -5.13 -17.85
C ASP A 267 7.93 -6.14 -16.79
N VAL A 268 8.03 -5.76 -15.52
CA VAL A 268 7.58 -6.55 -14.36
C VAL A 268 7.07 -5.63 -13.25
N MET A 269 6.09 -6.11 -12.49
CA MET A 269 5.46 -5.31 -11.44
C MET A 269 5.03 -6.18 -10.28
N SER A 270 5.14 -5.64 -9.06
CA SER A 270 4.68 -6.29 -7.83
C SER A 270 3.38 -5.69 -7.32
N LEU A 271 2.41 -6.55 -6.96
CA LEU A 271 1.05 -6.17 -6.58
C LEU A 271 0.65 -6.81 -5.24
N SER A 272 -0.18 -6.13 -4.47
CA SER A 272 -0.65 -6.58 -3.14
C SER A 272 -2.15 -6.48 -2.98
N GLY A 273 -2.81 -7.57 -2.55
CA GLY A 273 -4.27 -7.60 -2.39
C GLY A 273 -4.77 -6.77 -1.21
N HIS A 274 -4.09 -6.82 -0.07
CA HIS A 274 -4.58 -6.15 1.15
C HIS A 274 -4.40 -4.62 1.16
N LYS A 275 -3.84 -4.05 0.11
CA LYS A 275 -3.70 -2.59 -0.06
C LYS A 275 -4.81 -1.99 -0.93
N VAL A 276 -5.63 -2.85 -1.56
CA VAL A 276 -6.73 -2.48 -2.48
C VAL A 276 -8.07 -3.05 -1.99
N TYR A 277 -8.26 -3.11 -0.66
CA TYR A 277 -9.47 -3.64 -0.01
C TYR A 277 -9.74 -5.12 -0.29
N GLY A 278 -8.72 -5.86 -0.70
CA GLY A 278 -8.71 -7.30 -0.87
C GLY A 278 -8.21 -8.06 0.35
N PRO A 279 -8.15 -9.40 0.26
CA PRO A 279 -7.70 -10.24 1.36
C PRO A 279 -6.19 -10.11 1.60
N LYS A 280 -5.77 -10.34 2.84
CA LYS A 280 -4.37 -10.54 3.23
C LYS A 280 -3.90 -11.92 2.75
N GLY A 281 -2.61 -12.08 2.51
CA GLY A 281 -2.02 -13.36 2.12
C GLY A 281 -2.09 -13.66 0.62
N VAL A 282 -2.42 -12.67 -0.21
CA VAL A 282 -2.39 -12.76 -1.68
C VAL A 282 -1.86 -11.49 -2.32
N GLY A 283 -1.16 -11.66 -3.40
CA GLY A 283 -0.72 -10.63 -4.32
C GLY A 283 -0.53 -11.24 -5.70
N ALA A 284 0.11 -10.49 -6.57
CA ALA A 284 0.51 -10.99 -7.89
C ALA A 284 1.79 -10.30 -8.35
N MET A 285 2.50 -10.96 -9.25
CA MET A 285 3.47 -10.31 -10.10
C MET A 285 2.98 -10.28 -11.54
N TYR A 286 3.16 -9.13 -12.20
CA TYR A 286 3.04 -8.99 -13.63
C TYR A 286 4.39 -9.30 -14.27
N VAL A 287 4.39 -10.14 -15.30
CA VAL A 287 5.60 -10.52 -16.07
C VAL A 287 5.29 -10.40 -17.55
N ARG A 288 5.85 -9.40 -18.21
CA ARG A 288 5.62 -9.11 -19.62
C ARG A 288 6.00 -10.30 -20.51
N ARG A 289 5.12 -10.63 -21.45
CA ARG A 289 5.35 -11.71 -22.42
C ARG A 289 5.87 -11.24 -23.77
N ARG A 290 5.65 -9.99 -24.14
CA ARG A 290 6.10 -9.42 -25.43
C ARG A 290 6.59 -7.96 -25.25
N PRO A 291 7.92 -7.71 -25.33
CA PRO A 291 9.01 -8.69 -25.41
C PRO A 291 9.08 -9.57 -24.17
N ARG A 292 9.52 -10.82 -24.33
CA ARG A 292 9.47 -11.79 -23.24
C ARG A 292 10.49 -11.48 -22.14
N VAL A 293 10.03 -11.21 -20.94
CA VAL A 293 10.86 -11.24 -19.74
C VAL A 293 11.04 -12.67 -19.25
N ARG A 294 12.26 -13.01 -18.83
CA ARG A 294 12.61 -14.31 -18.27
C ARG A 294 13.17 -14.12 -16.86
N LEU A 295 12.76 -14.97 -15.96
CA LEU A 295 13.24 -15.01 -14.59
C LEU A 295 13.31 -16.47 -14.10
N GLU A 296 14.22 -16.77 -13.19
CA GLU A 296 14.29 -18.04 -12.49
C GLU A 296 13.24 -18.04 -11.34
N PRO A 297 12.50 -19.15 -11.16
CA PRO A 297 11.57 -19.27 -10.04
C PRO A 297 12.33 -19.38 -8.72
N ILE A 298 11.83 -18.69 -7.68
CA ILE A 298 12.39 -18.80 -6.33
C ILE A 298 11.69 -19.88 -5.48
N ILE A 299 10.52 -20.34 -5.90
CA ILE A 299 9.75 -21.41 -5.25
C ILE A 299 9.58 -22.54 -6.25
N SER A 300 10.27 -23.66 -6.00
CA SER A 300 10.20 -24.85 -6.82
C SER A 300 9.14 -25.83 -6.31
N GLY A 301 8.55 -26.66 -7.20
CA GLY A 301 7.55 -27.66 -6.84
C GLY A 301 6.74 -28.15 -8.03
N GLY A 302 5.43 -28.24 -7.92
CA GLY A 302 4.52 -28.86 -8.89
C GLY A 302 4.30 -28.08 -10.19
N GLY A 303 5.02 -26.98 -10.45
CA GLY A 303 4.97 -26.25 -11.72
C GLY A 303 3.74 -25.35 -11.89
N GLN A 304 3.00 -25.08 -10.81
CA GLN A 304 1.89 -24.12 -10.82
C GLN A 304 2.36 -22.76 -11.31
N GLU A 305 1.42 -21.89 -11.66
CA GLU A 305 1.71 -20.56 -12.18
C GLU A 305 2.76 -20.55 -13.29
N ARG A 306 2.59 -21.49 -14.25
CA ARG A 306 3.48 -21.67 -15.42
C ARG A 306 4.93 -21.95 -15.05
N GLY A 307 5.17 -22.57 -13.90
CA GLY A 307 6.49 -22.89 -13.37
C GLY A 307 7.22 -21.71 -12.73
N LEU A 308 6.60 -20.54 -12.66
CA LEU A 308 7.21 -19.35 -12.04
C LEU A 308 6.97 -19.29 -10.53
N ARG A 309 5.89 -19.91 -10.05
CA ARG A 309 5.56 -19.96 -8.62
C ARG A 309 4.81 -21.25 -8.31
N SER A 310 5.50 -22.22 -7.76
CA SER A 310 4.92 -23.51 -7.40
C SER A 310 4.14 -23.45 -6.08
N GLY A 311 3.23 -24.40 -5.89
CA GLY A 311 2.36 -24.53 -4.73
C GLY A 311 0.89 -24.34 -5.10
N THR A 312 0.01 -25.10 -4.43
CA THR A 312 -1.45 -25.00 -4.65
C THR A 312 -1.90 -23.58 -4.42
N LEU A 313 -2.64 -23.02 -5.37
CA LEU A 313 -3.20 -21.69 -5.23
C LEU A 313 -4.27 -21.65 -4.15
N ALA A 314 -4.21 -20.63 -3.30
CA ALA A 314 -5.28 -20.28 -2.37
C ALA A 314 -6.43 -19.61 -3.16
N HIS A 315 -7.18 -20.40 -3.96
CA HIS A 315 -8.14 -19.87 -4.91
C HIS A 315 -9.18 -18.93 -4.31
N PRO A 316 -9.67 -19.09 -3.05
CA PRO A 316 -10.57 -18.09 -2.45
C PRO A 316 -9.92 -16.72 -2.33
N LEU A 317 -8.62 -16.67 -2.00
CA LEU A 317 -7.87 -15.42 -1.90
C LEU A 317 -7.63 -14.81 -3.29
N CYS A 318 -7.34 -15.64 -4.30
CA CYS A 318 -7.22 -15.18 -5.69
C CYS A 318 -8.52 -14.55 -6.17
N VAL A 319 -9.66 -15.19 -5.91
CA VAL A 319 -11.00 -14.66 -6.23
C VAL A 319 -11.25 -13.32 -5.52
N GLY A 320 -10.93 -13.24 -4.22
CA GLY A 320 -11.04 -12.00 -3.47
C GLY A 320 -10.18 -10.87 -4.04
N PHE A 321 -8.95 -11.17 -4.42
CA PHE A 321 -8.05 -10.18 -5.03
C PHE A 321 -8.56 -9.73 -6.40
N GLY A 322 -9.01 -10.65 -7.26
CA GLY A 322 -9.64 -10.32 -8.54
C GLY A 322 -10.86 -9.43 -8.36
N LYS A 323 -11.75 -9.76 -7.41
CA LYS A 323 -12.94 -8.94 -7.11
C LYS A 323 -12.58 -7.55 -6.57
N ALA A 324 -11.54 -7.44 -5.74
CA ALA A 324 -11.05 -6.15 -5.27
C ALA A 324 -10.54 -5.28 -6.44
N CYS A 325 -9.83 -5.88 -7.40
CA CYS A 325 -9.38 -5.20 -8.62
C CYS A 325 -10.55 -4.76 -9.52
N GLU A 326 -11.58 -5.61 -9.68
CA GLU A 326 -12.78 -5.26 -10.43
C GLU A 326 -13.52 -4.05 -9.82
N ILE A 327 -13.70 -4.04 -8.50
CA ILE A 327 -14.31 -2.91 -7.78
C ILE A 327 -13.45 -1.66 -7.94
N ALA A 328 -12.14 -1.78 -7.77
CA ALA A 328 -11.23 -0.66 -7.94
C ALA A 328 -11.29 -0.07 -9.35
N GLN A 329 -11.39 -0.90 -10.39
CA GLN A 329 -11.54 -0.43 -11.77
C GLN A 329 -12.83 0.38 -11.99
N GLN A 330 -13.90 0.03 -11.29
CA GLN A 330 -15.19 0.71 -11.39
C GLN A 330 -15.27 1.99 -10.56
N GLU A 331 -14.57 2.05 -9.42
CA GLU A 331 -14.77 3.08 -8.40
C GLU A 331 -13.53 3.97 -8.17
N MET A 332 -12.39 3.69 -8.80
CA MET A 332 -11.12 4.41 -8.58
C MET A 332 -11.26 5.93 -8.69
N GLU A 333 -11.98 6.41 -9.68
CA GLU A 333 -12.17 7.84 -9.92
C GLU A 333 -12.92 8.50 -8.75
N ASN A 334 -14.02 7.89 -8.33
CA ASN A 334 -14.79 8.37 -7.18
C ASN A 334 -14.00 8.28 -5.87
N ASP A 335 -13.29 7.16 -5.66
CA ASP A 335 -12.40 7.00 -4.50
C ASP A 335 -11.31 8.07 -4.47
N THR A 336 -10.71 8.37 -5.62
CA THR A 336 -9.65 9.38 -5.73
C THR A 336 -10.18 10.77 -5.40
N ARG A 337 -11.38 11.14 -5.86
CA ARG A 337 -12.02 12.41 -5.52
C ARG A 337 -12.27 12.52 -4.02
N TRP A 338 -12.89 11.50 -3.44
CA TRP A 338 -13.19 11.44 -2.02
C TRP A 338 -11.94 11.53 -1.15
N VAL A 339 -10.95 10.70 -1.45
CA VAL A 339 -9.67 10.67 -0.75
C VAL A 339 -8.93 12.01 -0.88
N SER A 340 -8.92 12.63 -2.07
CA SER A 340 -8.30 13.92 -2.29
C SER A 340 -8.96 15.04 -1.46
N TYR A 341 -10.29 15.06 -1.42
CA TYR A 341 -11.05 15.98 -0.60
C TYR A 341 -10.70 15.85 0.88
N LEU A 342 -10.76 14.63 1.42
CA LEU A 342 -10.44 14.37 2.83
C LEU A 342 -8.97 14.69 3.16
N SER A 343 -8.06 14.39 2.25
CA SER A 343 -6.62 14.69 2.41
C SER A 343 -6.36 16.17 2.48
N GLN A 344 -7.00 16.94 1.61
CA GLN A 344 -6.88 18.39 1.64
C GLN A 344 -7.49 18.98 2.91
N LYS A 345 -8.65 18.45 3.35
CA LYS A 345 -9.29 18.86 4.60
C LYS A 345 -8.37 18.59 5.80
N LEU A 346 -7.73 17.41 5.86
CA LEU A 346 -6.76 17.08 6.90
C LEU A 346 -5.55 18.02 6.86
N TYR A 347 -4.93 18.15 5.70
CA TYR A 347 -3.72 18.95 5.52
C TYR A 347 -3.95 20.41 5.91
N LYS A 348 -4.96 21.05 5.34
CA LYS A 348 -5.31 22.44 5.68
C LYS A 348 -5.76 22.57 7.13
N GLY A 349 -6.60 21.66 7.62
CA GLY A 349 -7.06 21.69 9.01
C GLY A 349 -5.94 21.67 10.04
N ILE A 350 -4.82 20.99 9.72
CA ILE A 350 -3.61 20.96 10.55
C ILE A 350 -2.76 22.22 10.31
N THR A 351 -2.39 22.50 9.05
CA THR A 351 -1.42 23.56 8.74
C THR A 351 -1.94 24.99 8.97
N ASP A 352 -3.26 25.21 8.90
CA ASP A 352 -3.88 26.51 9.19
C ASP A 352 -3.97 26.78 10.71
N LYS A 353 -3.84 25.74 11.55
CA LYS A 353 -3.98 25.86 13.02
C LYS A 353 -2.67 25.59 13.78
N ILE A 354 -1.69 24.97 13.14
CA ILE A 354 -0.41 24.62 13.75
C ILE A 354 0.71 25.17 12.87
N GLU A 355 1.51 26.08 13.43
CA GLU A 355 2.72 26.58 12.77
C GLU A 355 3.85 25.54 12.78
N HIS A 356 4.89 25.74 11.99
CA HIS A 356 6.08 24.88 11.93
C HIS A 356 5.74 23.38 11.71
N VAL A 357 4.82 23.11 10.78
CA VAL A 357 4.52 21.78 10.25
C VAL A 357 5.16 21.63 8.88
N VAL A 358 5.89 20.56 8.66
CA VAL A 358 6.59 20.29 7.40
C VAL A 358 5.94 19.08 6.71
N LEU A 359 5.52 19.25 5.45
CA LEU A 359 5.11 18.15 4.59
C LEU A 359 6.35 17.44 4.04
N ASN A 360 6.45 16.14 4.27
CA ASN A 360 7.53 15.33 3.73
C ASN A 360 7.17 14.81 2.32
N GLY A 361 8.08 15.01 1.37
CA GLY A 361 7.90 14.66 -0.04
C GLY A 361 7.24 15.76 -0.88
N ASP A 362 6.92 15.46 -2.14
CA ASP A 362 6.33 16.39 -3.10
C ASP A 362 4.85 16.63 -2.82
N LEU A 363 4.39 17.89 -2.93
CA LEU A 363 2.98 18.23 -2.71
C LEU A 363 2.09 17.85 -3.90
N ALA A 364 2.60 17.97 -5.13
CA ALA A 364 1.84 17.75 -6.35
C ALA A 364 1.99 16.33 -6.90
N GLN A 365 3.21 15.77 -6.87
CA GLN A 365 3.54 14.45 -7.39
C GLN A 365 3.38 13.41 -6.29
N ARG A 366 2.12 13.11 -5.91
CA ARG A 366 1.83 12.16 -4.82
C ARG A 366 0.48 11.46 -4.97
N TYR A 367 0.35 10.34 -4.29
CA TYR A 367 -0.95 9.77 -4.00
C TYR A 367 -1.60 10.58 -2.87
N PRO A 368 -2.76 11.20 -3.10
CA PRO A 368 -3.35 12.12 -2.12
C PRO A 368 -3.70 11.46 -0.78
N GLY A 369 -4.06 10.18 -0.78
CA GLY A 369 -4.42 9.44 0.44
C GLY A 369 -3.25 9.12 1.38
N ASN A 370 -2.05 9.59 1.10
CA ASN A 370 -0.88 9.46 1.97
C ASN A 370 -0.31 10.84 2.26
N ILE A 371 -0.42 11.30 3.49
CA ILE A 371 0.14 12.56 3.99
C ILE A 371 1.14 12.24 5.10
N ASN A 372 2.37 12.70 4.94
CA ASN A 372 3.39 12.59 5.96
C ASN A 372 3.80 13.99 6.44
N LEU A 373 3.55 14.28 7.72
CA LEU A 373 3.82 15.58 8.34
C LEU A 373 4.79 15.42 9.49
N SER A 374 5.80 16.28 9.54
CA SER A 374 6.68 16.46 10.70
C SER A 374 6.26 17.69 11.49
N PHE A 375 6.25 17.58 12.80
CA PHE A 375 5.85 18.64 13.73
C PHE A 375 7.08 19.14 14.50
N ALA A 376 7.54 20.34 14.23
CA ALA A 376 8.70 20.91 14.92
C ALA A 376 8.42 21.22 16.39
N TYR A 377 9.47 21.13 17.21
CA TYR A 377 9.49 21.51 18.63
C TYR A 377 8.58 20.67 19.53
N VAL A 378 8.33 19.42 19.15
CA VAL A 378 7.67 18.41 19.98
C VAL A 378 8.55 17.17 20.10
N GLU A 379 8.35 16.37 21.12
CA GLU A 379 8.99 15.06 21.25
C GLU A 379 8.12 14.00 20.52
N GLY A 380 8.75 13.23 19.60
CA GLY A 380 8.02 12.37 18.65
C GLY A 380 7.28 11.21 19.29
N GLU A 381 7.89 10.52 20.26
CA GLU A 381 7.24 9.40 20.96
C GLU A 381 6.06 9.87 21.80
N SER A 382 6.21 10.99 22.49
CA SER A 382 5.13 11.61 23.26
C SER A 382 3.96 12.02 22.36
N LEU A 383 4.25 12.55 21.17
CA LEU A 383 3.20 12.88 20.19
C LEU A 383 2.45 11.63 19.74
N LEU A 384 3.17 10.57 19.38
CA LEU A 384 2.57 9.32 18.93
C LEU A 384 1.71 8.68 20.05
N MET A 385 2.20 8.68 21.28
CA MET A 385 1.45 8.20 22.45
C MET A 385 0.22 9.05 22.76
N ALA A 386 0.29 10.36 22.56
CA ALA A 386 -0.83 11.28 22.75
C ALA A 386 -1.94 11.06 21.70
N LEU A 387 -1.58 10.67 20.48
CA LEU A 387 -2.50 10.38 19.37
C LEU A 387 -3.12 8.98 19.42
N LYS A 388 -3.09 8.28 20.55
CA LYS A 388 -3.61 6.90 20.72
C LYS A 388 -5.06 6.66 20.26
N ASN A 389 -5.86 7.72 20.17
CA ASN A 389 -7.24 7.65 19.68
C ASN A 389 -7.36 7.74 18.15
N ILE A 390 -6.23 7.86 17.46
CA ILE A 390 -6.11 7.83 16.01
C ILE A 390 -5.08 6.74 15.66
N ALA A 391 -5.45 5.81 14.80
CA ALA A 391 -4.51 4.82 14.28
C ALA A 391 -3.72 5.47 13.13
N VAL A 392 -2.50 5.86 13.39
CA VAL A 392 -1.52 6.44 12.46
C VAL A 392 -0.19 5.70 12.59
N SER A 393 0.72 5.89 11.65
CA SER A 393 2.08 5.35 11.71
C SER A 393 3.10 6.48 11.78
N SER A 394 4.20 6.25 12.50
CA SER A 394 5.40 7.08 12.39
C SER A 394 6.41 6.43 11.42
N GLY A 395 7.32 7.22 10.87
CA GLY A 395 8.40 6.71 10.01
C GLY A 395 9.32 5.71 10.72
N SER A 396 9.40 5.77 12.05
CA SER A 396 10.19 4.84 12.88
C SER A 396 9.48 3.52 13.19
N ALA A 397 8.16 3.41 13.01
CA ALA A 397 7.39 2.23 13.41
C ALA A 397 7.70 0.95 12.62
N CYS A 398 8.31 1.04 11.43
CA CYS A 398 8.74 -0.14 10.65
C CYS A 398 9.98 -0.84 11.23
N THR A 399 10.66 -0.22 12.20
CA THR A 399 11.84 -0.77 12.87
C THR A 399 11.66 -0.68 14.38
N SER A 400 10.64 -1.38 14.89
CA SER A 400 10.25 -1.41 16.32
C SER A 400 11.36 -1.82 17.31
N ALA A 401 12.61 -1.87 16.86
CA ALA A 401 13.79 -2.18 17.67
C ALA A 401 14.95 -1.18 17.51
N SER A 402 14.86 -0.14 16.67
CA SER A 402 15.93 0.85 16.53
C SER A 402 15.41 2.26 16.79
N LEU A 403 16.14 3.01 17.59
CA LEU A 403 15.97 4.46 17.83
C LEU A 403 16.32 5.30 16.58
N GLU A 404 16.66 4.66 15.45
CA GLU A 404 17.05 5.36 14.24
C GLU A 404 15.85 5.96 13.50
N PRO A 405 15.95 7.21 13.02
CA PRO A 405 14.93 7.82 12.20
C PRO A 405 14.77 7.09 10.86
N SER A 406 13.62 7.27 10.21
CA SER A 406 13.30 6.68 8.91
C SER A 406 14.42 6.90 7.89
N TYR A 407 14.86 5.82 7.23
CA TYR A 407 15.83 5.91 6.12
C TYR A 407 15.26 6.69 4.93
N VAL A 408 13.93 6.68 4.73
CA VAL A 408 13.25 7.45 3.67
C VAL A 408 13.36 8.93 3.94
N LEU A 409 13.07 9.37 5.16
CA LEU A 409 13.16 10.79 5.56
C LEU A 409 14.60 11.29 5.53
N ARG A 410 15.55 10.47 5.97
CA ARG A 410 16.99 10.79 5.82
C ARG A 410 17.40 10.95 4.36
N ALA A 411 16.92 10.06 3.48
CA ALA A 411 17.24 10.11 2.06
C ALA A 411 16.74 11.38 1.35
N ILE A 412 15.63 11.97 1.81
CA ILE A 412 15.12 13.25 1.30
C ILE A 412 15.68 14.47 2.07
N GLY A 413 16.64 14.27 2.98
CA GLY A 413 17.32 15.36 3.68
C GLY A 413 16.54 15.96 4.85
N VAL A 414 15.54 15.28 5.38
CA VAL A 414 14.86 15.72 6.62
C VAL A 414 15.80 15.56 7.81
N GLY A 415 15.99 16.64 8.57
CA GLY A 415 16.80 16.61 9.80
C GLY A 415 16.29 15.60 10.81
N GLU A 416 17.19 15.07 11.65
CA GLU A 416 16.90 13.98 12.58
C GLU A 416 15.73 14.31 13.52
N ASP A 417 15.73 15.51 14.09
CA ASP A 417 14.68 15.99 14.99
C ASP A 417 13.28 15.97 14.32
N LEU A 418 13.18 16.49 13.10
CA LEU A 418 11.95 16.49 12.34
C LEU A 418 11.54 15.10 11.86
N ALA A 419 12.51 14.23 11.58
CA ALA A 419 12.22 12.85 11.16
C ALA A 419 11.60 12.03 12.30
N HIS A 420 12.01 12.25 13.55
CA HIS A 420 11.44 11.60 14.73
C HIS A 420 9.99 12.04 15.01
N THR A 421 9.60 13.26 14.63
CA THR A 421 8.26 13.79 14.86
C THR A 421 7.30 13.56 13.68
N SER A 422 7.73 12.78 12.68
CA SER A 422 6.92 12.52 11.49
C SER A 422 5.76 11.58 11.78
N ILE A 423 4.58 11.96 11.33
CA ILE A 423 3.35 11.16 11.39
C ILE A 423 2.84 10.96 9.97
N ARG A 424 2.62 9.70 9.60
CA ARG A 424 1.96 9.33 8.35
C ARG A 424 0.47 9.15 8.59
N PHE A 425 -0.33 9.93 7.89
CA PHE A 425 -1.79 9.81 7.84
C PHE A 425 -2.18 9.10 6.55
N GLY A 426 -2.84 7.97 6.69
CA GLY A 426 -3.33 7.17 5.59
C GLY A 426 -4.84 7.25 5.47
N ILE A 427 -5.32 7.88 4.40
CA ILE A 427 -6.74 8.06 4.10
C ILE A 427 -7.16 7.06 3.02
N GLY A 428 -8.36 6.49 3.15
CA GLY A 428 -8.87 5.52 2.22
C GLY A 428 -10.37 5.68 1.93
N ARG A 429 -10.90 4.78 1.08
CA ARG A 429 -12.31 4.74 0.65
C ARG A 429 -13.31 4.87 1.81
N PHE A 430 -13.02 4.23 2.93
CA PHE A 430 -13.94 4.16 4.07
C PHE A 430 -13.67 5.21 5.15
N THR A 431 -12.75 6.14 4.94
CA THR A 431 -12.52 7.26 5.84
C THR A 431 -13.70 8.23 5.77
N THR A 432 -14.15 8.74 6.91
CA THR A 432 -15.25 9.71 7.01
C THR A 432 -14.72 11.11 7.31
N GLU A 433 -15.53 12.14 7.02
CA GLU A 433 -15.20 13.52 7.38
C GLU A 433 -15.03 13.70 8.89
N ASP A 434 -15.93 13.10 9.68
CA ASP A 434 -15.85 13.15 11.15
C ASP A 434 -14.53 12.58 11.70
N GLU A 435 -13.99 11.53 11.06
CA GLU A 435 -12.70 10.96 11.44
C GLU A 435 -11.55 11.92 11.12
N VAL A 436 -11.65 12.64 10.00
CA VAL A 436 -10.67 13.66 9.62
C VAL A 436 -10.74 14.85 10.55
N ASP A 437 -11.94 15.37 10.84
CA ASP A 437 -12.13 16.49 11.78
C ASP A 437 -11.61 16.13 13.17
N PHE A 438 -11.94 14.94 13.66
CA PHE A 438 -11.42 14.41 14.91
C PHE A 438 -9.89 14.31 14.92
N ALA A 439 -9.28 13.85 13.82
CA ALA A 439 -7.83 13.76 13.71
C ALA A 439 -7.17 15.13 13.74
N VAL A 440 -7.73 16.12 13.04
CA VAL A 440 -7.27 17.52 13.09
C VAL A 440 -7.29 18.05 14.51
N ASP A 441 -8.43 17.92 15.20
CA ASP A 441 -8.61 18.44 16.55
C ASP A 441 -7.65 17.77 17.56
N MET A 442 -7.42 16.46 17.42
CA MET A 442 -6.46 15.73 18.24
C MET A 442 -5.03 16.19 17.98
N CYS A 443 -4.63 16.39 16.71
CA CYS A 443 -3.30 16.91 16.37
C CYS A 443 -3.09 18.31 16.96
N VAL A 444 -4.03 19.23 16.74
CA VAL A 444 -3.95 20.60 17.27
C VAL A 444 -3.81 20.60 18.79
N LYS A 445 -4.67 19.86 19.47
CA LYS A 445 -4.68 19.76 20.92
C LYS A 445 -3.36 19.24 21.48
N HIS A 446 -2.85 18.14 20.92
CA HIS A 446 -1.68 17.46 21.50
C HIS A 446 -0.37 18.11 21.10
N VAL A 447 -0.24 18.62 19.88
CA VAL A 447 0.95 19.38 19.46
C VAL A 447 1.11 20.65 20.31
N ASN A 448 0.05 21.43 20.47
CA ASN A 448 0.09 22.65 21.30
C ASN A 448 0.47 22.31 22.75
N ARG A 449 -0.18 21.29 23.34
CA ARG A 449 0.15 20.87 24.71
C ARG A 449 1.61 20.41 24.88
N LEU A 450 2.17 19.69 23.90
CA LEU A 450 3.57 19.25 23.97
C LEU A 450 4.53 20.42 23.79
N ARG A 451 4.20 21.39 22.94
CA ARG A 451 4.97 22.62 22.77
C ARG A 451 4.99 23.48 24.03
N GLU A 452 3.86 23.62 24.73
CA GLU A 452 3.79 24.33 26.02
C GLU A 452 4.77 23.76 27.07
N MET A 453 5.19 22.50 26.91
CA MET A 453 6.15 21.84 27.79
C MET A 453 7.57 21.77 27.21
N SER A 454 7.78 22.34 26.03
CA SER A 454 9.06 22.26 25.30
C SER A 454 9.89 23.52 25.49
N PRO A 455 11.10 23.45 26.09
CA PRO A 455 12.00 24.62 26.20
C PRO A 455 12.39 25.18 24.82
N LEU A 456 12.48 24.34 23.80
CA LEU A 456 12.77 24.79 22.42
C LEU A 456 11.64 25.66 21.86
N TRP A 457 10.39 25.36 22.20
CA TRP A 457 9.25 26.17 21.79
C TRP A 457 9.22 27.52 22.49
N GLU A 458 9.56 27.58 23.77
CA GLU A 458 9.69 28.81 24.54
C GLU A 458 10.71 29.75 23.90
N MET A 459 11.89 29.25 23.52
CA MET A 459 12.91 30.02 22.80
C MET A 459 12.41 30.57 21.47
N VAL A 460 11.68 29.77 20.69
CA VAL A 460 11.08 30.23 19.41
C VAL A 460 10.07 31.36 19.64
N GLN A 461 9.26 31.26 20.67
CA GLN A 461 8.32 32.31 21.07
C GLN A 461 9.01 33.62 21.46
N GLU A 462 10.21 33.55 22.04
CA GLU A 462 11.09 34.67 22.38
C GLU A 462 11.86 35.20 21.17
N GLY A 463 11.69 34.61 19.97
CA GLY A 463 12.38 35.01 18.74
C GLY A 463 13.81 34.50 18.64
N ILE A 464 14.19 33.50 19.43
CA ILE A 464 15.50 32.86 19.41
C ILE A 464 15.40 31.67 18.43
N ASP A 465 16.28 31.62 17.41
CA ASP A 465 16.39 30.45 16.54
C ASP A 465 17.20 29.36 17.26
N PRO A 466 16.58 28.20 17.64
CA PRO A 466 17.28 27.11 18.32
C PRO A 466 18.45 26.53 17.53
N ASN A 467 18.44 26.65 16.20
CA ASN A 467 19.51 26.14 15.33
C ASN A 467 20.80 26.99 15.43
N THR A 468 20.71 28.19 15.99
CA THR A 468 21.87 29.07 16.20
C THR A 468 22.59 28.80 17.52
N ILE A 469 22.02 27.97 18.40
CA ILE A 469 22.55 27.70 19.72
C ILE A 469 23.62 26.61 19.61
N GLN A 470 24.88 27.00 19.94
CA GLN A 470 25.94 26.01 20.15
C GLN A 470 25.82 25.43 21.57
N TRP A 471 25.32 24.21 21.65
CA TRP A 471 25.33 23.45 22.92
C TRP A 471 26.77 23.08 23.25
N THR A 472 27.41 23.81 24.15
CA THR A 472 28.71 23.43 24.67
C THR A 472 28.51 22.16 25.52
N GLN A 473 29.04 21.04 25.05
CA GLN A 473 29.28 19.89 25.92
C GLN A 473 30.41 20.28 26.86
N ASP A 474 30.08 20.73 28.05
CA ASP A 474 31.06 20.85 29.15
C ASP A 474 31.52 19.44 29.51
N ALA A 475 32.61 19.01 28.87
CA ALA A 475 33.37 17.84 29.26
C ALA A 475 34.19 18.17 30.55
N SER A 476 33.52 18.31 31.67
CA SER A 476 34.17 18.31 32.97
C SER A 476 34.17 16.91 33.58
N HIS A 477 34.95 16.00 33.01
CA HIS A 477 35.46 14.88 33.77
C HIS A 477 36.68 15.36 34.59
N HIS A 478 36.45 15.85 35.77
CA HIS A 478 37.48 15.89 36.78
C HIS A 478 37.70 14.48 37.33
N HIS A 479 38.91 13.95 37.07
CA HIS A 479 39.50 12.87 37.81
C HIS A 479 39.62 13.24 39.29
N HIS A 480 39.13 12.39 40.16
CA HIS A 480 39.70 12.07 41.45
C HIS A 480 39.50 10.58 41.75
#